data_e6a5f52fc79102e819be2e4752d8bb91
#
_entry.id   e6a5f52fc79102e819be2e4752d8bb91
#
_cell.length_a   1.000
_cell.length_b   1.000
_cell.length_c   1.000
_cell.angle_alpha   90.00
_cell.angle_beta   90.00
_cell.angle_gamma   90.00
#
_symmetry.space_group_name_H-M   'P 1'
#
loop_
_entity.id
_entity.type
_entity.pdbx_description
1 polymer ?
#
loop_
_entity_poly.entity_id
_entity_poly.type
_entity_poly.pdbx_seq_one_letter_code
_entity_poly.pdbx_strand_id
1 'polypeptide(L)'
;MSKISKDLRNTNPGEVTKTINVGVVGCGYWGPNLARNLKSLPNCNLKGMCDLSEARLKHMRTLYPDVEGMTDFQHLLNGVGVDAVVVAAPVKHHYSLAKASLLAGKHTLIEKPMASSSEECEELIEIAERNGLVLMVGHTFLYSSPVQKIVEIIQAGDIGEIRYINSRRLNLGLFQKDINVAWDLAPHDISIILHILQEFPVVVNCQGNALVTPGIEDVTNISLAFRHKRFATIQSSWLEPRKVREMTIVGTRRMIVYDDLQTHEKIRIYDTRVDRPPHHDTFADFHYSYHYGDSYIPYIKQEEPLKAECQHFLDCIQQEVTPLTNGHKGLELVKILEAASESLKGQGAPVTFSEALKRAGRKEVLGGQPNAVDPTTSGRNSIIE
;
A
#
# COMPACT_ATOMS: atom_id res chain seq x y z
N MET A 1 -9.16 -16.28 11.49
CA MET A 1 -8.05 -15.55 12.14
C MET A 1 -6.79 -15.87 11.36
N SER A 2 -6.22 -14.91 10.61
CA SER A 2 -5.00 -15.12 9.83
C SER A 2 -3.82 -15.40 10.77
N LYS A 3 -2.82 -16.16 10.30
CA LYS A 3 -1.58 -16.42 11.07
C LYS A 3 -0.96 -15.11 11.57
N ILE A 4 -1.07 -14.02 10.80
CA ILE A 4 -0.54 -12.69 11.16
C ILE A 4 -1.25 -12.08 12.38
N SER A 5 -2.56 -12.29 12.57
CA SER A 5 -3.29 -11.77 13.73
C SER A 5 -3.14 -12.65 15.00
N LYS A 6 -2.66 -13.89 14.85
CA LYS A 6 -2.38 -14.79 16.00
C LYS A 6 -1.00 -14.57 16.59
N ASP A 7 0.01 -14.27 15.75
CA ASP A 7 1.39 -14.09 16.22
C ASP A 7 1.60 -12.77 16.97
N LEU A 8 0.78 -11.73 16.69
CA LEU A 8 0.89 -10.42 17.35
C LEU A 8 0.15 -10.32 18.72
N ARG A 9 -0.59 -11.36 19.16
CA ARG A 9 -1.36 -11.32 20.43
C ARG A 9 -0.86 -12.24 21.53
N ASN A 10 0.26 -12.94 21.33
CA ASN A 10 0.87 -13.80 22.35
C ASN A 10 1.99 -13.09 23.09
N THR A 11 1.75 -11.87 23.60
CA THR A 11 2.59 -11.33 24.66
C THR A 11 2.17 -11.97 25.98
N ASN A 12 3.05 -12.76 26.57
CA ASN A 12 2.90 -13.22 27.95
C ASN A 12 2.72 -12.00 28.87
N PRO A 13 1.70 -11.95 29.74
CA PRO A 13 1.47 -10.81 30.62
C PRO A 13 2.48 -10.73 31.79
N GLY A 14 3.77 -10.83 31.51
CA GLY A 14 4.85 -10.81 32.48
C GLY A 14 6.21 -10.38 31.94
N GLU A 15 6.36 -10.24 30.63
CA GLU A 15 7.59 -9.67 30.08
C GLU A 15 7.56 -8.14 30.19
N VAL A 16 8.54 -7.60 30.91
CA VAL A 16 8.80 -6.13 30.95
C VAL A 16 9.19 -5.72 29.53
N THR A 17 8.23 -5.21 28.78
CA THR A 17 8.48 -4.70 27.42
C THR A 17 9.44 -3.51 27.53
N LYS A 18 10.61 -3.62 26.88
CA LYS A 18 11.59 -2.54 26.84
C LYS A 18 10.95 -1.29 26.23
N THR A 19 10.95 -0.18 26.94
CA THR A 19 10.46 1.10 26.42
C THR A 19 11.41 1.60 25.34
N ILE A 20 10.87 1.92 24.16
CA ILE A 20 11.62 2.46 23.02
C ILE A 20 11.59 3.98 23.06
N ASN A 21 12.76 4.62 23.05
CA ASN A 21 12.89 6.06 22.94
C ASN A 21 12.76 6.50 21.48
N VAL A 22 11.76 7.33 21.17
CA VAL A 22 11.44 7.74 19.81
C VAL A 22 11.65 9.24 19.64
N GLY A 23 12.24 9.63 18.51
CA GLY A 23 12.28 11.00 18.02
C GLY A 23 11.39 11.19 16.79
N VAL A 24 10.75 12.34 16.64
CA VAL A 24 9.97 12.71 15.47
C VAL A 24 10.64 13.87 14.75
N VAL A 25 10.89 13.75 13.43
CA VAL A 25 11.39 14.84 12.60
C VAL A 25 10.34 15.27 11.58
N GLY A 26 10.02 16.57 11.57
CA GLY A 26 8.92 17.16 10.81
C GLY A 26 7.67 17.33 11.68
N CYS A 27 7.38 18.56 12.10
CA CYS A 27 6.18 18.93 12.89
C CYS A 27 5.14 19.64 12.01
N GLY A 28 5.02 19.23 10.74
CA GLY A 28 4.03 19.72 9.78
C GLY A 28 2.63 19.14 10.03
N TYR A 29 1.95 18.72 8.98
CA TYR A 29 0.59 18.18 9.09
C TYR A 29 0.54 16.83 9.81
N TRP A 30 1.46 15.89 9.49
CA TRP A 30 1.47 14.53 10.05
C TRP A 30 2.22 14.41 11.37
N GLY A 31 3.28 15.21 11.58
CA GLY A 31 4.11 15.14 12.80
C GLY A 31 3.34 15.19 14.10
N PRO A 32 2.41 16.14 14.30
CA PRO A 32 1.57 16.21 15.51
C PRO A 32 0.71 14.95 15.72
N ASN A 33 0.19 14.35 14.64
CA ASN A 33 -0.62 13.13 14.71
C ASN A 33 0.23 11.91 15.13
N LEU A 34 1.43 11.79 14.57
CA LEU A 34 2.39 10.74 14.93
C LEU A 34 2.86 10.91 16.38
N ALA A 35 3.24 12.13 16.79
CA ALA A 35 3.63 12.43 18.16
C ALA A 35 2.52 12.07 19.17
N ARG A 36 1.26 12.41 18.88
CA ARG A 36 0.10 12.08 19.71
C ARG A 36 -0.06 10.57 19.87
N ASN A 37 0.03 9.82 18.76
CA ASN A 37 -0.11 8.38 18.81
C ASN A 37 1.05 7.73 19.56
N LEU A 38 2.29 8.07 19.24
CA LEU A 38 3.48 7.57 19.94
C LEU A 38 3.42 7.83 21.45
N LYS A 39 3.07 9.07 21.86
CA LYS A 39 2.94 9.44 23.28
C LYS A 39 1.86 8.66 24.01
N SER A 40 0.84 8.15 23.29
CA SER A 40 -0.26 7.35 23.87
C SER A 40 0.09 5.87 24.07
N LEU A 41 1.24 5.40 23.55
CA LEU A 41 1.65 4.00 23.62
C LEU A 41 2.47 3.73 24.87
N PRO A 42 2.15 2.68 25.66
CA PRO A 42 2.77 2.42 26.96
C PRO A 42 4.26 2.00 26.85
N ASN A 43 4.65 1.43 25.69
CA ASN A 43 6.02 1.00 25.42
C ASN A 43 6.82 2.02 24.59
N CYS A 44 6.34 3.27 24.47
CA CYS A 44 6.99 4.37 23.77
C CYS A 44 7.34 5.50 24.72
N ASN A 45 8.56 6.01 24.61
CA ASN A 45 8.99 7.25 25.24
C ASN A 45 9.35 8.26 24.16
N LEU A 46 8.43 9.19 23.87
CA LEU A 46 8.69 10.28 22.93
C LEU A 46 9.67 11.27 23.58
N LYS A 47 10.93 11.22 23.12
CA LYS A 47 12.06 11.98 23.69
C LYS A 47 12.26 13.35 23.06
N GLY A 48 12.11 13.44 21.74
CA GLY A 48 12.45 14.65 21.01
C GLY A 48 11.60 14.89 19.79
N MET A 49 11.44 16.14 19.42
CA MET A 49 10.77 16.59 18.19
C MET A 49 11.67 17.61 17.49
N CYS A 50 11.90 17.38 16.19
CA CYS A 50 12.77 18.24 15.38
C CYS A 50 11.98 18.86 14.22
N ASP A 51 12.07 20.18 14.04
CA ASP A 51 11.55 20.89 12.86
C ASP A 51 12.37 22.17 12.65
N LEU A 52 12.59 22.56 11.40
CA LEU A 52 13.28 23.81 11.07
C LEU A 52 12.48 25.07 11.50
N SER A 53 11.18 24.94 11.69
CA SER A 53 10.27 26.01 12.09
C SER A 53 10.13 26.10 13.61
N GLU A 54 10.74 27.10 14.21
CA GLU A 54 10.59 27.38 15.66
C GLU A 54 9.12 27.64 16.04
N ALA A 55 8.30 28.18 15.14
CA ALA A 55 6.87 28.37 15.39
C ALA A 55 6.13 27.05 15.58
N ARG A 56 6.44 26.03 14.75
CA ARG A 56 5.89 24.67 14.91
C ARG A 56 6.39 24.01 16.19
N LEU A 57 7.67 24.13 16.49
CA LEU A 57 8.24 23.60 17.72
C LEU A 57 7.61 24.24 18.97
N LYS A 58 7.36 25.54 18.95
CA LYS A 58 6.66 26.24 20.05
C LYS A 58 5.25 25.67 20.26
N HIS A 59 4.51 25.40 19.19
CA HIS A 59 3.21 24.73 19.27
C HIS A 59 3.33 23.33 19.88
N MET A 60 4.29 22.54 19.42
CA MET A 60 4.51 21.18 19.92
C MET A 60 4.91 21.16 21.40
N ARG A 61 5.78 22.09 21.84
CA ARG A 61 6.14 22.23 23.25
C ARG A 61 4.95 22.60 24.14
N THR A 62 3.95 23.31 23.60
CA THR A 62 2.71 23.59 24.34
C THR A 62 1.88 22.33 24.56
N LEU A 63 1.85 21.42 23.56
CA LEU A 63 1.14 20.15 23.65
C LEU A 63 1.88 19.09 24.47
N TYR A 64 3.22 19.10 24.40
CA TYR A 64 4.11 18.10 25.01
C TYR A 64 5.29 18.77 25.71
N PRO A 65 5.06 19.40 26.89
CA PRO A 65 6.10 20.20 27.59
C PRO A 65 7.27 19.37 28.10
N ASP A 66 7.09 18.06 28.24
CA ASP A 66 8.08 17.08 28.66
C ASP A 66 8.91 16.48 27.50
N VAL A 67 8.64 16.89 26.26
CA VAL A 67 9.36 16.43 25.06
C VAL A 67 10.29 17.54 24.57
N GLU A 68 11.55 17.19 24.35
CA GLU A 68 12.54 18.17 23.88
C GLU A 68 12.26 18.59 22.43
N GLY A 69 12.13 19.89 22.18
CA GLY A 69 11.95 20.45 20.84
C GLY A 69 13.24 21.13 20.35
N MET A 70 13.70 20.79 19.13
CA MET A 70 14.96 21.26 18.59
C MET A 70 14.90 21.53 17.08
N THR A 71 15.77 22.42 16.59
CA THR A 71 15.92 22.69 15.16
C THR A 71 17.08 21.90 14.54
N ASP A 72 17.98 21.36 15.35
CA ASP A 72 19.11 20.58 14.90
C ASP A 72 18.79 19.07 14.90
N PHE A 73 18.75 18.49 13.72
CA PHE A 73 18.51 17.06 13.55
C PHE A 73 19.66 16.18 14.07
N GLN A 74 20.91 16.66 14.02
CA GLN A 74 22.05 15.94 14.57
C GLN A 74 21.96 15.83 16.09
N HIS A 75 21.41 16.85 16.75
CA HIS A 75 21.14 16.78 18.18
C HIS A 75 20.06 15.73 18.50
N LEU A 76 19.00 15.59 17.67
CA LEU A 76 18.00 14.54 17.84
C LEU A 76 18.64 13.14 17.76
N LEU A 77 19.53 12.92 16.79
CA LEU A 77 20.17 11.62 16.55
C LEU A 77 21.16 11.23 17.66
N ASN A 78 21.96 12.18 18.16
CA ASN A 78 23.14 11.90 18.98
C ASN A 78 23.03 12.43 20.40
N GLY A 79 22.19 13.44 20.66
CA GLY A 79 22.14 14.17 21.97
C GLY A 79 21.02 13.69 22.89
N VAL A 80 19.89 13.21 22.33
CA VAL A 80 18.66 12.97 23.11
C VAL A 80 18.52 11.50 23.57
N GLY A 81 19.30 10.58 23.01
CA GLY A 81 19.28 9.16 23.36
C GLY A 81 18.05 8.44 22.79
N VAL A 82 17.70 8.70 21.52
CA VAL A 82 16.64 7.98 20.80
C VAL A 82 17.14 6.63 20.27
N ASP A 83 16.27 5.62 20.29
CA ASP A 83 16.47 4.30 19.68
C ASP A 83 15.92 4.28 18.26
N ALA A 84 14.87 5.08 17.99
CA ALA A 84 14.17 5.11 16.72
C ALA A 84 13.77 6.54 16.32
N VAL A 85 13.65 6.77 15.01
CA VAL A 85 13.25 8.06 14.42
C VAL A 85 12.04 7.87 13.50
N VAL A 86 11.06 8.76 13.62
CA VAL A 86 9.91 8.86 12.71
C VAL A 86 10.09 10.09 11.83
N VAL A 87 10.15 9.88 10.52
CA VAL A 87 10.36 10.92 9.51
C VAL A 87 9.03 11.34 8.91
N ALA A 88 8.56 12.56 9.22
CA ALA A 88 7.30 13.15 8.77
C ALA A 88 7.52 14.51 8.06
N ALA A 89 8.62 14.63 7.35
CA ALA A 89 9.01 15.79 6.56
C ALA A 89 8.41 15.77 5.14
N PRO A 90 8.57 16.81 4.33
CA PRO A 90 8.27 16.71 2.89
C PRO A 90 9.13 15.65 2.18
N VAL A 91 8.56 14.99 1.14
CA VAL A 91 9.15 13.83 0.45
C VAL A 91 10.60 14.05 0.01
N LYS A 92 10.92 15.23 -0.50
CA LYS A 92 12.29 15.59 -0.93
C LYS A 92 13.38 15.48 0.17
N HIS A 93 12.96 15.39 1.43
CA HIS A 93 13.86 15.24 2.59
C HIS A 93 13.83 13.84 3.20
N HIS A 94 12.91 12.96 2.76
CA HIS A 94 12.75 11.62 3.32
C HIS A 94 14.06 10.83 3.27
N TYR A 95 14.65 10.74 2.07
CA TYR A 95 15.91 10.00 1.87
C TYR A 95 17.03 10.51 2.77
N SER A 96 17.33 11.80 2.76
CA SER A 96 18.46 12.36 3.52
C SER A 96 18.30 12.18 5.03
N LEU A 97 17.09 12.38 5.56
CA LEU A 97 16.78 12.22 6.98
C LEU A 97 16.81 10.74 7.40
N ALA A 98 16.21 9.86 6.60
CA ALA A 98 16.21 8.43 6.87
C ALA A 98 17.61 7.83 6.79
N LYS A 99 18.40 8.20 5.77
CA LYS A 99 19.80 7.78 5.63
C LYS A 99 20.63 8.17 6.83
N ALA A 100 20.52 9.43 7.28
CA ALA A 100 21.24 9.90 8.46
C ALA A 100 20.79 9.15 9.73
N SER A 101 19.49 8.85 9.88
CA SER A 101 18.95 8.07 11.01
C SER A 101 19.53 6.65 11.02
N LEU A 102 19.48 5.94 9.89
CA LEU A 102 19.97 4.58 9.76
C LEU A 102 21.48 4.48 9.96
N LEU A 103 22.25 5.43 9.41
CA LEU A 103 23.71 5.50 9.63
C LEU A 103 24.09 5.81 11.09
N ALA A 104 23.21 6.52 11.83
CA ALA A 104 23.36 6.74 13.27
C ALA A 104 22.85 5.55 14.11
N GLY A 105 22.54 4.41 13.49
CA GLY A 105 22.08 3.20 14.17
C GLY A 105 20.64 3.31 14.73
N LYS A 106 19.77 4.13 14.11
CA LYS A 106 18.38 4.30 14.56
C LYS A 106 17.41 3.54 13.67
N HIS A 107 16.51 2.75 14.28
CA HIS A 107 15.33 2.22 13.58
C HIS A 107 14.53 3.37 12.99
N THR A 108 13.97 3.20 11.80
CA THR A 108 13.37 4.34 11.09
C THR A 108 12.01 4.01 10.51
N LEU A 109 10.99 4.81 10.86
CA LEU A 109 9.70 4.86 10.21
C LEU A 109 9.64 6.13 9.34
N ILE A 110 9.31 5.97 8.04
CA ILE A 110 9.24 7.08 7.10
C ILE A 110 7.81 7.22 6.58
N GLU A 111 7.27 8.43 6.56
CA GLU A 111 6.02 8.71 5.87
C GLU A 111 6.11 8.37 4.36
N LYS A 112 4.95 8.07 3.79
CA LYS A 112 4.84 7.73 2.36
C LYS A 112 4.99 9.00 1.46
N PRO A 113 5.52 8.83 0.24
CA PRO A 113 6.30 7.69 -0.25
C PRO A 113 7.67 7.65 0.42
N MET A 114 8.31 6.45 0.46
CA MET A 114 9.55 6.24 1.20
C MET A 114 10.68 7.19 0.79
N ALA A 115 10.83 7.42 -0.51
CA ALA A 115 11.80 8.35 -1.09
C ALA A 115 11.30 8.85 -2.45
N SER A 116 12.10 9.68 -3.12
CA SER A 116 11.77 10.29 -4.42
C SER A 116 12.14 9.39 -5.61
N SER A 117 12.98 8.38 -5.40
CA SER A 117 13.37 7.41 -6.43
C SER A 117 13.59 5.99 -5.88
N SER A 118 13.56 5.01 -6.77
CA SER A 118 13.84 3.62 -6.44
C SER A 118 15.28 3.39 -6.01
N GLU A 119 16.24 4.12 -6.57
CA GLU A 119 17.66 4.06 -6.18
C GLU A 119 17.85 4.53 -4.73
N GLU A 120 17.20 5.64 -4.34
CA GLU A 120 17.20 6.11 -2.96
C GLU A 120 16.59 5.07 -2.01
N CYS A 121 15.51 4.41 -2.44
CA CYS A 121 14.88 3.33 -1.67
C CYS A 121 15.81 2.13 -1.50
N GLU A 122 16.48 1.69 -2.56
CA GLU A 122 17.41 0.56 -2.54
C GLU A 122 18.58 0.82 -1.59
N GLU A 123 19.14 2.04 -1.60
CA GLU A 123 20.21 2.41 -0.66
C GLU A 123 19.75 2.41 0.80
N LEU A 124 18.54 2.94 1.09
CA LEU A 124 18.00 2.92 2.45
C LEU A 124 17.79 1.49 2.97
N ILE A 125 17.30 0.59 2.11
CA ILE A 125 17.13 -0.83 2.44
C ILE A 125 18.49 -1.48 2.74
N GLU A 126 19.48 -1.25 1.87
CA GLU A 126 20.82 -1.80 2.07
C GLU A 126 21.46 -1.36 3.38
N ILE A 127 21.33 -0.08 3.73
CA ILE A 127 21.84 0.45 5.01
C ILE A 127 21.11 -0.18 6.19
N ALA A 128 19.77 -0.28 6.13
CA ALA A 128 18.97 -0.85 7.20
C ALA A 128 19.31 -2.33 7.44
N GLU A 129 19.38 -3.14 6.37
CA GLU A 129 19.71 -4.57 6.44
C GLU A 129 21.12 -4.81 6.96
N ARG A 130 22.11 -4.06 6.46
CA ARG A 130 23.51 -4.15 6.91
C ARG A 130 23.67 -3.87 8.39
N ASN A 131 22.88 -2.96 8.95
CA ASN A 131 22.96 -2.56 10.36
C ASN A 131 21.94 -3.30 11.26
N GLY A 132 21.13 -4.24 10.73
CA GLY A 132 20.09 -4.93 11.49
C GLY A 132 19.00 -4.01 12.01
N LEU A 133 18.65 -2.95 11.27
CA LEU A 133 17.70 -1.94 11.68
C LEU A 133 16.33 -2.14 11.02
N VAL A 134 15.27 -1.85 11.76
CA VAL A 134 13.92 -1.78 11.22
C VAL A 134 13.77 -0.54 10.36
N LEU A 135 13.44 -0.74 9.07
CA LEU A 135 13.02 0.29 8.12
C LEU A 135 11.56 0.02 7.74
N MET A 136 10.67 0.92 8.14
CA MET A 136 9.23 0.82 7.93
C MET A 136 8.70 2.05 7.20
N VAL A 137 7.67 1.87 6.36
CA VAL A 137 7.05 2.96 5.58
C VAL A 137 5.61 3.18 6.05
N GLY A 138 5.20 4.44 6.14
CA GLY A 138 3.90 4.89 6.63
C GLY A 138 2.74 4.59 5.67
N HIS A 139 2.48 3.31 5.41
CA HIS A 139 1.32 2.86 4.65
C HIS A 139 0.13 2.62 5.58
N THR A 140 -0.32 3.65 6.25
CA THR A 140 -1.31 3.64 7.35
C THR A 140 -2.59 2.89 7.03
N PHE A 141 -3.06 2.93 5.75
CA PHE A 141 -4.28 2.20 5.37
C PHE A 141 -4.17 0.68 5.54
N LEU A 142 -2.97 0.09 5.45
CA LEU A 142 -2.80 -1.34 5.68
C LEU A 142 -3.06 -1.76 7.14
N TYR A 143 -3.03 -0.81 8.05
CA TYR A 143 -3.36 -1.01 9.48
C TYR A 143 -4.81 -0.67 9.80
N SER A 144 -5.61 -0.22 8.81
CA SER A 144 -7.02 0.09 9.03
C SER A 144 -7.86 -1.18 9.14
N SER A 145 -8.77 -1.22 10.13
CA SER A 145 -9.65 -2.38 10.36
C SER A 145 -10.47 -2.78 9.12
N PRO A 146 -11.00 -1.84 8.29
CA PRO A 146 -11.67 -2.21 7.05
C PRO A 146 -10.76 -2.95 6.05
N VAL A 147 -9.54 -2.46 5.80
CA VAL A 147 -8.61 -3.12 4.86
C VAL A 147 -8.21 -4.50 5.38
N GLN A 148 -7.94 -4.65 6.68
CA GLN A 148 -7.68 -5.95 7.29
C GLN A 148 -8.88 -6.90 7.13
N LYS A 149 -10.11 -6.40 7.28
CA LYS A 149 -11.33 -7.20 7.07
C LYS A 149 -11.50 -7.63 5.62
N ILE A 150 -11.19 -6.78 4.65
CA ILE A 150 -11.18 -7.13 3.23
C ILE A 150 -10.19 -8.29 2.98
N VAL A 151 -8.98 -8.20 3.52
CA VAL A 151 -7.97 -9.25 3.39
C VAL A 151 -8.44 -10.57 4.00
N GLU A 152 -9.07 -10.54 5.20
CA GLU A 152 -9.66 -11.72 5.82
C GLU A 152 -10.71 -12.41 4.93
N ILE A 153 -11.63 -11.62 4.34
CA ILE A 153 -12.69 -12.11 3.46
C ILE A 153 -12.09 -12.74 2.20
N ILE A 154 -11.07 -12.11 1.62
CA ILE A 154 -10.40 -12.62 0.42
C ILE A 154 -9.64 -13.92 0.74
N GLN A 155 -8.92 -13.97 1.85
CA GLN A 155 -8.18 -15.17 2.28
C GLN A 155 -9.11 -16.34 2.66
N ALA A 156 -10.30 -16.04 3.17
CA ALA A 156 -11.34 -17.06 3.40
C ALA A 156 -11.88 -17.63 2.07
N GLY A 157 -11.55 -17.00 0.94
CA GLY A 157 -12.01 -17.41 -0.37
C GLY A 157 -13.46 -16.98 -0.67
N ASP A 158 -14.08 -16.13 0.14
CA ASP A 158 -15.51 -15.77 0.04
C ASP A 158 -15.88 -15.12 -1.29
N ILE A 159 -14.96 -14.32 -1.87
CA ILE A 159 -15.21 -13.66 -3.17
C ILE A 159 -14.76 -14.47 -4.37
N GLY A 160 -14.09 -15.63 -4.16
CA GLY A 160 -13.46 -16.40 -5.22
C GLY A 160 -12.17 -15.75 -5.73
N GLU A 161 -11.80 -16.01 -6.98
CA GLU A 161 -10.64 -15.39 -7.61
C GLU A 161 -10.92 -13.92 -7.94
N ILE A 162 -9.98 -13.04 -7.66
CA ILE A 162 -10.08 -11.61 -8.00
C ILE A 162 -9.90 -11.45 -9.51
N ARG A 163 -10.86 -10.80 -10.17
CA ARG A 163 -10.83 -10.45 -11.58
C ARG A 163 -10.18 -9.09 -11.80
N TYR A 164 -10.66 -8.06 -11.10
CA TYR A 164 -10.07 -6.73 -11.15
C TYR A 164 -10.39 -5.92 -9.90
N ILE A 165 -9.65 -4.82 -9.73
CA ILE A 165 -9.83 -3.83 -8.67
C ILE A 165 -9.96 -2.45 -9.31
N ASN A 166 -10.93 -1.66 -8.87
CA ASN A 166 -11.08 -0.27 -9.27
C ASN A 166 -11.00 0.61 -8.01
N SER A 167 -10.14 1.62 -8.00
CA SER A 167 -10.01 2.57 -6.90
C SER A 167 -10.14 4.02 -7.37
N ARG A 168 -10.75 4.84 -6.52
CA ARG A 168 -10.99 6.26 -6.77
C ARG A 168 -10.66 7.07 -5.52
N ARG A 169 -9.73 8.03 -5.68
CA ARG A 169 -9.35 8.96 -4.61
C ARG A 169 -9.40 10.39 -5.14
N LEU A 170 -10.52 11.03 -4.89
CA LEU A 170 -10.90 12.27 -5.53
C LEU A 170 -11.31 13.30 -4.47
N ASN A 171 -10.96 14.55 -4.65
CA ASN A 171 -11.41 15.69 -3.85
C ASN A 171 -11.04 17.02 -4.52
N LEU A 172 -11.65 18.12 -4.07
CA LEU A 172 -11.05 19.44 -4.26
C LEU A 172 -9.91 19.56 -3.24
N GLY A 173 -8.69 19.23 -3.66
CA GLY A 173 -7.54 18.99 -2.79
C GLY A 173 -6.66 20.21 -2.56
N LEU A 174 -5.62 20.00 -1.75
CA LEU A 174 -4.53 20.97 -1.59
C LEU A 174 -3.50 20.67 -2.67
N PHE A 175 -3.42 21.55 -3.67
CA PHE A 175 -2.46 21.46 -4.75
C PHE A 175 -1.03 21.50 -4.23
N GLN A 176 -0.24 20.49 -4.55
CA GLN A 176 1.17 20.43 -4.21
C GLN A 176 2.00 21.20 -5.26
N LYS A 177 3.22 21.62 -4.89
CA LYS A 177 4.12 22.37 -5.77
C LYS A 177 5.30 21.54 -6.28
N ASP A 178 5.53 20.40 -5.68
CA ASP A 178 6.72 19.57 -5.84
C ASP A 178 6.41 18.13 -6.28
N ILE A 179 5.17 17.69 -6.17
CA ILE A 179 4.71 16.38 -6.63
C ILE A 179 3.35 16.50 -7.32
N ASN A 180 3.04 15.60 -8.23
CA ASN A 180 1.73 15.52 -8.86
C ASN A 180 0.73 14.67 -8.04
N VAL A 181 -0.53 14.66 -8.47
CA VAL A 181 -1.63 13.97 -7.78
C VAL A 181 -1.41 12.46 -7.65
N ALA A 182 -0.72 11.82 -8.63
CA ALA A 182 -0.40 10.40 -8.55
C ALA A 182 0.54 10.10 -7.37
N TRP A 183 1.62 10.86 -7.20
CA TRP A 183 2.56 10.72 -6.09
C TRP A 183 1.96 11.06 -4.73
N ASP A 184 0.98 11.98 -4.70
CA ASP A 184 0.31 12.35 -3.44
C ASP A 184 -0.75 11.33 -3.01
N LEU A 185 -1.69 10.99 -3.92
CA LEU A 185 -2.88 10.23 -3.57
C LEU A 185 -2.79 8.73 -3.85
N ALA A 186 -2.21 8.33 -5.00
CA ALA A 186 -2.19 6.92 -5.41
C ALA A 186 -1.39 5.97 -4.51
N PRO A 187 -0.36 6.39 -3.72
CA PRO A 187 0.37 5.50 -2.82
C PRO A 187 -0.51 4.68 -1.89
N HIS A 188 -1.58 5.29 -1.39
CA HIS A 188 -2.52 4.60 -0.50
C HIS A 188 -3.24 3.44 -1.20
N ASP A 189 -3.73 3.68 -2.41
CA ASP A 189 -4.49 2.70 -3.18
C ASP A 189 -3.56 1.63 -3.76
N ILE A 190 -2.38 2.00 -4.25
CA ILE A 190 -1.34 1.07 -4.71
C ILE A 190 -0.96 0.11 -3.57
N SER A 191 -0.70 0.63 -2.37
CA SER A 191 -0.32 -0.21 -1.22
C SER A 191 -1.40 -1.24 -0.87
N ILE A 192 -2.68 -0.84 -0.87
CA ILE A 192 -3.82 -1.73 -0.62
C ILE A 192 -3.91 -2.81 -1.72
N ILE A 193 -3.81 -2.42 -3.00
CA ILE A 193 -3.89 -3.32 -4.15
C ILE A 193 -2.76 -4.36 -4.10
N LEU A 194 -1.51 -3.94 -3.87
CA LEU A 194 -0.38 -4.85 -3.73
C LEU A 194 -0.55 -5.79 -2.54
N HIS A 195 -1.08 -5.29 -1.42
CA HIS A 195 -1.34 -6.09 -0.24
C HIS A 195 -2.45 -7.13 -0.45
N ILE A 196 -3.51 -6.80 -1.20
CA ILE A 196 -4.59 -7.71 -1.54
C ILE A 196 -4.13 -8.78 -2.53
N LEU A 197 -3.45 -8.37 -3.61
CA LEU A 197 -3.07 -9.27 -4.70
C LEU A 197 -1.82 -10.08 -4.40
N GLN A 198 -0.97 -9.64 -3.45
CA GLN A 198 0.33 -10.23 -3.13
C GLN A 198 1.19 -10.47 -4.39
N GLU A 199 1.10 -9.54 -5.34
CA GLU A 199 1.76 -9.62 -6.63
C GLU A 199 2.17 -8.24 -7.12
N PHE A 200 3.35 -8.16 -7.76
CA PHE A 200 3.84 -6.96 -8.41
C PHE A 200 3.33 -6.89 -9.86
N PRO A 201 2.89 -5.72 -10.37
CA PRO A 201 2.36 -5.59 -11.72
C PRO A 201 3.44 -5.88 -12.76
N VAL A 202 3.01 -6.34 -13.94
CA VAL A 202 3.90 -6.56 -15.09
C VAL A 202 3.93 -5.37 -16.04
N VAL A 203 2.86 -4.57 -16.06
CA VAL A 203 2.74 -3.34 -16.86
C VAL A 203 2.06 -2.25 -16.07
N VAL A 204 2.53 -1.02 -16.23
CA VAL A 204 1.93 0.20 -15.71
C VAL A 204 1.63 1.14 -16.86
N ASN A 205 0.40 1.67 -16.91
CA ASN A 205 0.01 2.79 -17.77
C ASN A 205 -0.49 3.93 -16.87
N CYS A 206 -0.20 5.17 -17.26
CA CYS A 206 -0.75 6.34 -16.59
C CYS A 206 -1.08 7.43 -17.61
N GLN A 207 -2.30 7.93 -17.54
CA GLN A 207 -2.75 9.11 -18.28
C GLN A 207 -3.15 10.20 -17.28
N GLY A 208 -2.92 11.45 -17.64
CA GLY A 208 -3.24 12.57 -16.77
C GLY A 208 -3.03 13.91 -17.45
N ASN A 209 -3.47 14.95 -16.76
CA ASN A 209 -3.33 16.33 -17.24
C ASN A 209 -2.97 17.28 -16.10
N ALA A 210 -2.18 18.30 -16.44
CA ALA A 210 -1.83 19.46 -15.63
C ALA A 210 -2.74 20.62 -16.03
N LEU A 211 -3.92 20.71 -15.42
CA LEU A 211 -4.98 21.66 -15.82
C LEU A 211 -4.85 23.01 -15.10
N VAL A 212 -4.35 23.01 -13.86
CA VAL A 212 -4.23 24.19 -13.01
C VAL A 212 -2.79 24.68 -12.93
N THR A 213 -1.85 23.78 -12.62
CA THR A 213 -0.42 24.13 -12.49
C THR A 213 0.35 23.49 -13.63
N PRO A 214 0.95 24.28 -14.55
CA PRO A 214 1.72 23.71 -15.67
C PRO A 214 2.81 22.73 -15.19
N GLY A 215 2.83 21.53 -15.77
CA GLY A 215 3.83 20.50 -15.48
C GLY A 215 3.60 19.70 -14.20
N ILE A 216 2.49 19.93 -13.49
CA ILE A 216 2.10 19.15 -12.30
C ILE A 216 0.69 18.62 -12.55
N GLU A 217 0.57 17.33 -12.84
CA GLU A 217 -0.73 16.70 -13.12
C GLU A 217 -1.61 16.73 -11.87
N ASP A 218 -2.82 17.25 -12.03
CA ASP A 218 -3.86 17.38 -11.00
C ASP A 218 -4.97 16.34 -11.15
N VAL A 219 -4.98 15.61 -12.26
CA VAL A 219 -5.84 14.47 -12.54
C VAL A 219 -5.03 13.36 -13.20
N THR A 220 -5.09 12.13 -12.67
CA THR A 220 -4.42 10.96 -13.24
C THR A 220 -5.29 9.71 -13.17
N ASN A 221 -5.10 8.82 -14.15
CA ASN A 221 -5.64 7.47 -14.19
C ASN A 221 -4.49 6.48 -14.39
N ILE A 222 -4.20 5.66 -13.38
CA ILE A 222 -3.20 4.60 -13.43
C ILE A 222 -3.90 3.27 -13.72
N SER A 223 -3.36 2.47 -14.62
CA SER A 223 -3.74 1.09 -14.86
C SER A 223 -2.56 0.17 -14.57
N LEU A 224 -2.78 -0.84 -13.75
CA LEU A 224 -1.80 -1.85 -13.36
C LEU A 224 -2.26 -3.19 -13.94
N ALA A 225 -1.48 -3.78 -14.84
CA ALA A 225 -1.74 -5.13 -15.33
C ALA A 225 -0.89 -6.14 -14.55
N PHE A 226 -1.53 -7.22 -14.12
CA PHE A 226 -0.91 -8.33 -13.39
C PHE A 226 -0.96 -9.60 -14.25
N ARG A 227 -0.35 -10.67 -13.76
CA ARG A 227 -0.47 -11.99 -14.39
C ARG A 227 -1.91 -12.51 -14.33
N HIS A 228 -2.19 -13.57 -15.10
CA HIS A 228 -3.49 -14.22 -15.12
C HIS A 228 -4.66 -13.27 -15.47
N LYS A 229 -4.40 -12.28 -16.36
CA LYS A 229 -5.38 -11.29 -16.84
C LYS A 229 -6.03 -10.45 -15.73
N ARG A 230 -5.43 -10.37 -14.54
CA ARG A 230 -5.87 -9.46 -13.50
C ARG A 230 -5.38 -8.06 -13.79
N PHE A 231 -6.17 -7.06 -13.43
CA PHE A 231 -5.76 -5.66 -13.53
C PHE A 231 -6.37 -4.83 -12.40
N ALA A 232 -5.78 -3.66 -12.18
CA ALA A 232 -6.32 -2.66 -11.28
C ALA A 232 -6.27 -1.29 -11.93
N THR A 233 -7.24 -0.43 -11.60
CA THR A 233 -7.28 0.97 -12.02
C THR A 233 -7.36 1.87 -10.81
N ILE A 234 -6.65 3.01 -10.86
CA ILE A 234 -6.62 4.00 -9.79
C ILE A 234 -6.84 5.37 -10.41
N GLN A 235 -7.94 6.02 -10.06
CA GLN A 235 -8.22 7.39 -10.41
C GLN A 235 -7.86 8.31 -9.24
N SER A 236 -6.99 9.30 -9.49
CA SER A 236 -6.60 10.31 -8.52
C SER A 236 -6.87 11.70 -9.07
N SER A 237 -7.49 12.58 -8.27
CA SER A 237 -7.77 13.95 -8.70
C SER A 237 -7.83 14.91 -7.51
N TRP A 238 -7.26 16.11 -7.71
CA TRP A 238 -7.46 17.26 -6.83
C TRP A 238 -8.59 18.19 -7.33
N LEU A 239 -9.23 17.86 -8.47
CA LEU A 239 -10.24 18.70 -9.16
C LEU A 239 -11.63 18.05 -9.16
N GLU A 240 -12.07 17.52 -8.03
CA GLU A 240 -13.39 16.91 -7.93
C GLU A 240 -14.25 17.64 -6.89
N PRO A 241 -15.54 17.91 -7.18
CA PRO A 241 -16.41 18.65 -6.26
C PRO A 241 -16.78 17.86 -5.01
N ARG A 242 -16.72 16.53 -5.08
CA ARG A 242 -16.99 15.63 -3.96
C ARG A 242 -15.75 14.87 -3.56
N LYS A 243 -15.55 14.69 -2.25
CA LYS A 243 -14.54 13.79 -1.74
C LYS A 243 -14.98 12.35 -1.95
N VAL A 244 -14.15 11.55 -2.61
CA VAL A 244 -14.37 10.12 -2.87
C VAL A 244 -13.15 9.34 -2.41
N ARG A 245 -13.34 8.23 -1.70
CA ARG A 245 -12.32 7.27 -1.29
C ARG A 245 -12.92 5.88 -1.35
N GLU A 246 -13.04 5.36 -2.55
CA GLU A 246 -13.73 4.11 -2.84
C GLU A 246 -12.80 3.10 -3.51
N MET A 247 -13.00 1.82 -3.19
CA MET A 247 -12.38 0.71 -3.89
C MET A 247 -13.41 -0.39 -4.11
N THR A 248 -13.55 -0.84 -5.36
CA THR A 248 -14.37 -1.98 -5.73
C THR A 248 -13.47 -3.15 -6.09
N ILE A 249 -13.69 -4.30 -5.47
CA ILE A 249 -12.97 -5.54 -5.72
C ILE A 249 -13.96 -6.54 -6.30
N VAL A 250 -13.73 -6.95 -7.55
CA VAL A 250 -14.60 -7.87 -8.27
C VAL A 250 -13.98 -9.26 -8.29
N GLY A 251 -14.64 -10.18 -7.59
CA GLY A 251 -14.28 -11.58 -7.58
C GLY A 251 -15.15 -12.43 -8.53
N THR A 252 -14.85 -13.71 -8.62
CA THR A 252 -15.62 -14.68 -9.43
C THR A 252 -16.93 -15.07 -8.75
N ARG A 253 -17.04 -14.95 -7.43
CA ARG A 253 -18.23 -15.32 -6.66
C ARG A 253 -18.99 -14.14 -6.09
N ARG A 254 -18.29 -13.14 -5.54
CA ARG A 254 -18.85 -11.95 -4.89
C ARG A 254 -18.02 -10.73 -5.21
N MET A 255 -18.58 -9.57 -4.94
CA MET A 255 -17.93 -8.28 -5.09
C MET A 255 -17.88 -7.55 -3.75
N ILE A 256 -16.82 -6.77 -3.52
CA ILE A 256 -16.67 -5.92 -2.35
C ILE A 256 -16.63 -4.46 -2.81
N VAL A 257 -17.41 -3.60 -2.15
CA VAL A 257 -17.26 -2.15 -2.24
C VAL A 257 -16.76 -1.66 -0.88
N TYR A 258 -15.62 -1.00 -0.90
CA TYR A 258 -15.05 -0.31 0.25
C TYR A 258 -15.16 1.19 0.04
N ASP A 259 -15.79 1.90 0.97
CA ASP A 259 -15.88 3.35 1.02
C ASP A 259 -15.33 3.85 2.36
N ASP A 260 -14.15 4.48 2.33
CA ASP A 260 -13.48 4.96 3.54
C ASP A 260 -14.20 6.15 4.20
N LEU A 261 -15.06 6.84 3.47
CA LEU A 261 -15.79 7.99 3.99
C LEU A 261 -17.03 7.60 4.79
N GLN A 262 -17.54 6.39 4.64
CA GLN A 262 -18.66 5.89 5.43
C GLN A 262 -18.25 5.71 6.90
N THR A 263 -19.14 6.10 7.81
CA THR A 263 -18.87 5.99 9.24
C THR A 263 -19.03 4.55 9.74
N HIS A 264 -20.08 3.87 9.30
CA HIS A 264 -20.47 2.55 9.82
C HIS A 264 -20.43 1.44 8.77
N GLU A 265 -20.73 1.75 7.51
CA GLU A 265 -20.87 0.77 6.43
C GLU A 265 -19.68 0.83 5.46
N LYS A 266 -18.46 0.83 6.01
CA LYS A 266 -17.23 0.98 5.19
C LYS A 266 -17.04 -0.12 4.16
N ILE A 267 -17.56 -1.33 4.42
CA ILE A 267 -17.48 -2.47 3.51
C ILE A 267 -18.90 -2.97 3.25
N ARG A 268 -19.23 -3.14 1.97
CA ARG A 268 -20.44 -3.80 1.53
C ARG A 268 -20.07 -4.94 0.58
N ILE A 269 -20.60 -6.13 0.84
CA ILE A 269 -20.35 -7.33 0.06
C ILE A 269 -21.63 -7.68 -0.70
N TYR A 270 -21.49 -7.89 -2.01
CA TYR A 270 -22.58 -8.23 -2.91
C TYR A 270 -22.40 -9.66 -3.41
N ASP A 271 -23.39 -10.51 -3.18
CA ASP A 271 -23.48 -11.85 -3.79
C ASP A 271 -24.06 -11.74 -5.19
N THR A 272 -23.33 -11.06 -6.06
CA THR A 272 -23.70 -10.87 -7.46
C THR A 272 -22.57 -11.32 -8.37
N ARG A 273 -22.93 -12.04 -9.44
CA ARG A 273 -21.98 -12.52 -10.45
C ARG A 273 -22.64 -12.84 -11.76
N VAL A 274 -21.82 -13.04 -12.78
CA VAL A 274 -22.24 -13.54 -14.08
C VAL A 274 -21.54 -14.88 -14.29
N ASP A 275 -22.34 -15.94 -14.44
CA ASP A 275 -21.86 -17.28 -14.71
C ASP A 275 -21.96 -17.56 -16.23
N ARG A 276 -20.86 -18.08 -16.79
CA ARG A 276 -20.84 -18.53 -18.17
C ARG A 276 -21.43 -19.95 -18.20
N PRO A 277 -22.48 -20.20 -19.01
CA PRO A 277 -23.02 -21.55 -19.13
C PRO A 277 -21.95 -22.51 -19.67
N PRO A 278 -21.96 -23.77 -19.23
CA PRO A 278 -21.13 -24.81 -19.84
C PRO A 278 -21.46 -24.92 -21.32
N HIS A 279 -20.47 -25.28 -22.14
CA HIS A 279 -20.60 -25.42 -23.60
C HIS A 279 -21.90 -26.12 -24.02
N HIS A 280 -22.71 -25.46 -24.84
CA HIS A 280 -23.84 -26.05 -25.53
C HIS A 280 -23.59 -25.97 -27.03
N ASP A 281 -23.85 -27.09 -27.74
CA ASP A 281 -23.59 -27.25 -29.17
C ASP A 281 -24.61 -26.54 -30.08
N THR A 282 -25.55 -25.76 -29.54
CA THR A 282 -26.57 -25.05 -30.31
C THR A 282 -26.49 -23.54 -30.10
N PHE A 283 -26.52 -22.81 -31.21
CA PHE A 283 -26.42 -21.35 -31.29
C PHE A 283 -27.58 -20.59 -30.59
N ALA A 284 -28.65 -21.31 -30.18
CA ALA A 284 -29.85 -20.72 -29.60
C ALA A 284 -29.81 -20.49 -28.10
N ASP A 285 -28.86 -21.12 -27.35
CA ASP A 285 -28.88 -21.14 -25.89
C ASP A 285 -27.71 -20.38 -25.22
N PHE A 286 -27.05 -19.46 -25.92
CA PHE A 286 -25.95 -18.69 -25.38
C PHE A 286 -26.45 -17.53 -24.52
N HIS A 287 -27.07 -17.82 -23.36
CA HIS A 287 -27.47 -16.83 -22.40
C HIS A 287 -26.55 -16.86 -21.19
N TYR A 288 -25.95 -15.68 -20.85
CA TYR A 288 -25.27 -15.50 -19.56
C TYR A 288 -26.27 -15.67 -18.43
N SER A 289 -25.89 -16.44 -17.42
CA SER A 289 -26.69 -16.55 -16.19
C SER A 289 -26.27 -15.45 -15.21
N TYR A 290 -27.21 -14.60 -14.85
CA TYR A 290 -27.00 -13.55 -13.85
C TYR A 290 -27.47 -14.04 -12.49
N HIS A 291 -26.59 -14.04 -11.52
CA HIS A 291 -26.92 -14.36 -10.15
C HIS A 291 -27.05 -13.05 -9.33
N TYR A 292 -28.15 -12.91 -8.64
CA TYR A 292 -28.44 -11.82 -7.71
C TYR A 292 -28.82 -12.43 -6.36
N GLY A 293 -27.88 -12.42 -5.42
CA GLY A 293 -28.08 -12.87 -4.05
C GLY A 293 -28.13 -11.71 -3.09
N ASP A 294 -27.87 -11.98 -1.83
CA ASP A 294 -27.91 -11.01 -0.74
C ASP A 294 -26.74 -10.03 -0.79
N SER A 295 -26.96 -8.84 -0.23
CA SER A 295 -25.89 -7.92 0.12
C SER A 295 -25.80 -7.80 1.64
N TYR A 296 -24.57 -7.80 2.17
CA TYR A 296 -24.37 -7.68 3.61
C TYR A 296 -23.19 -6.79 3.97
N ILE A 297 -23.26 -6.24 5.18
CA ILE A 297 -22.29 -5.32 5.77
C ILE A 297 -21.64 -6.04 6.96
N PRO A 298 -20.35 -6.40 6.88
CA PRO A 298 -19.68 -7.04 8.00
C PRO A 298 -19.46 -6.04 9.14
N TYR A 299 -19.62 -6.50 10.38
CA TYR A 299 -19.22 -5.72 11.54
C TYR A 299 -17.70 -5.54 11.56
N ILE A 300 -17.26 -4.29 11.78
CA ILE A 300 -15.85 -3.92 11.86
C ILE A 300 -15.64 -3.14 13.16
N LYS A 301 -14.84 -3.72 14.06
CA LYS A 301 -14.36 -2.98 15.23
C LYS A 301 -13.37 -1.94 14.74
N GLN A 302 -13.69 -0.67 14.93
CA GLN A 302 -12.83 0.43 14.50
C GLN A 302 -11.70 0.66 15.51
N GLU A 303 -10.49 0.73 14.99
CA GLU A 303 -9.28 1.13 15.71
C GLU A 303 -8.61 2.26 14.94
N GLU A 304 -7.86 3.13 15.63
CA GLU A 304 -7.14 4.21 14.94
C GLU A 304 -5.96 3.62 14.15
N PRO A 305 -5.96 3.72 12.79
CA PRO A 305 -4.94 3.05 11.97
C PRO A 305 -3.53 3.55 12.28
N LEU A 306 -3.37 4.86 12.48
CA LEU A 306 -2.06 5.46 12.78
C LEU A 306 -1.50 4.98 14.13
N LYS A 307 -2.38 4.73 15.11
CA LYS A 307 -1.98 4.14 16.40
C LYS A 307 -1.50 2.70 16.23
N ALA A 308 -2.25 1.91 15.45
CA ALA A 308 -1.89 0.53 15.14
C ALA A 308 -0.57 0.45 14.37
N GLU A 309 -0.32 1.37 13.43
CA GLU A 309 0.94 1.49 12.70
C GLU A 309 2.12 1.83 13.62
N CYS A 310 1.98 2.84 14.47
CA CYS A 310 3.01 3.19 15.47
C CYS A 310 3.30 2.03 16.42
N GLN A 311 2.27 1.34 16.91
CA GLN A 311 2.46 0.18 17.77
C GLN A 311 3.21 -0.94 17.05
N HIS A 312 2.81 -1.25 15.79
CA HIS A 312 3.48 -2.26 14.98
C HIS A 312 4.98 -1.95 14.76
N PHE A 313 5.33 -0.67 14.55
CA PHE A 313 6.73 -0.26 14.46
C PHE A 313 7.52 -0.59 15.72
N LEU A 314 6.98 -0.29 16.89
CA LEU A 314 7.62 -0.61 18.18
C LEU A 314 7.71 -2.12 18.41
N ASP A 315 6.65 -2.87 18.06
CA ASP A 315 6.63 -4.32 18.19
C ASP A 315 7.68 -4.97 17.29
N CYS A 316 7.86 -4.47 16.06
CA CYS A 316 8.91 -4.96 15.16
C CYS A 316 10.32 -4.72 15.70
N ILE A 317 10.56 -3.59 16.36
CA ILE A 317 11.84 -3.30 17.02
C ILE A 317 12.07 -4.24 18.20
N GLN A 318 11.06 -4.46 19.04
CA GLN A 318 11.18 -5.28 20.24
C GLN A 318 11.34 -6.77 19.93
N GLN A 319 10.66 -7.27 18.89
CA GLN A 319 10.62 -8.68 18.52
C GLN A 319 11.62 -9.03 17.40
N GLU A 320 12.35 -8.04 16.88
CA GLU A 320 13.30 -8.20 15.77
C GLU A 320 12.66 -8.84 14.52
N VAL A 321 11.39 -8.45 14.23
CA VAL A 321 10.64 -8.98 13.08
C VAL A 321 10.49 -7.95 11.97
N THR A 322 10.34 -8.45 10.75
CA THR A 322 10.15 -7.61 9.57
C THR A 322 8.78 -6.93 9.58
N PRO A 323 8.70 -5.60 9.42
CA PRO A 323 7.42 -4.89 9.35
C PRO A 323 6.53 -5.33 8.18
N LEU A 324 5.21 -5.26 8.36
CA LEU A 324 4.23 -5.44 7.30
C LEU A 324 4.50 -4.50 6.11
N THR A 325 4.88 -3.25 6.43
CA THR A 325 5.18 -2.18 5.46
C THR A 325 6.68 -1.87 5.44
N ASN A 326 7.51 -2.91 5.27
CA ASN A 326 8.97 -2.78 5.25
C ASN A 326 9.49 -1.98 4.03
N GLY A 327 10.79 -1.69 4.01
CA GLY A 327 11.44 -0.95 2.94
C GLY A 327 11.21 -1.54 1.54
N HIS A 328 11.20 -2.89 1.39
CA HIS A 328 10.94 -3.53 0.09
C HIS A 328 9.52 -3.22 -0.44
N LYS A 329 8.52 -3.16 0.45
CA LYS A 329 7.15 -2.74 0.05
C LYS A 329 7.10 -1.27 -0.35
N GLY A 330 7.88 -0.43 0.33
CA GLY A 330 8.08 0.96 -0.08
C GLY A 330 8.72 1.07 -1.47
N LEU A 331 9.76 0.30 -1.74
CA LEU A 331 10.44 0.24 -3.03
C LEU A 331 9.52 -0.24 -4.16
N GLU A 332 8.74 -1.31 -3.95
CA GLU A 332 7.74 -1.78 -4.92
C GLU A 332 6.78 -0.65 -5.32
N LEU A 333 6.31 0.11 -4.34
CA LEU A 333 5.40 1.23 -4.58
C LEU A 333 6.07 2.37 -5.35
N VAL A 334 7.29 2.77 -4.97
CA VAL A 334 8.03 3.84 -5.66
C VAL A 334 8.32 3.45 -7.11
N LYS A 335 8.72 2.21 -7.39
CA LYS A 335 8.89 1.71 -8.78
C LYS A 335 7.61 1.85 -9.62
N ILE A 336 6.44 1.62 -9.04
CA ILE A 336 5.16 1.84 -9.75
C ILE A 336 4.92 3.32 -10.02
N LEU A 337 5.21 4.21 -9.06
CA LEU A 337 5.07 5.66 -9.25
C LEU A 337 6.03 6.22 -10.31
N GLU A 338 7.27 5.72 -10.35
CA GLU A 338 8.23 6.07 -11.41
C GLU A 338 7.74 5.61 -12.77
N ALA A 339 7.27 4.36 -12.90
CA ALA A 339 6.70 3.84 -14.12
C ALA A 339 5.45 4.62 -14.57
N ALA A 340 4.60 5.04 -13.62
CA ALA A 340 3.47 5.90 -13.90
C ALA A 340 3.91 7.27 -14.42
N SER A 341 4.97 7.85 -13.85
CA SER A 341 5.55 9.12 -14.29
C SER A 341 6.19 9.01 -15.69
N GLU A 342 6.86 7.89 -15.98
CA GLU A 342 7.40 7.60 -17.31
C GLU A 342 6.27 7.47 -18.35
N SER A 343 5.21 6.72 -18.01
CA SER A 343 4.04 6.57 -18.85
C SER A 343 3.33 7.90 -19.13
N LEU A 344 3.20 8.79 -18.14
CA LEU A 344 2.65 10.14 -18.31
C LEU A 344 3.46 10.94 -19.35
N LYS A 345 4.79 10.93 -19.25
CA LYS A 345 5.69 11.57 -20.24
C LYS A 345 5.54 10.97 -21.63
N GLY A 346 5.28 9.66 -21.69
CA GLY A 346 5.00 8.90 -22.91
C GLY A 346 3.53 8.93 -23.37
N GLN A 347 2.72 9.89 -22.91
CA GLN A 347 1.30 10.06 -23.27
C GLN A 347 0.44 8.81 -23.00
N GLY A 348 0.73 8.09 -21.92
CA GLY A 348 0.03 6.87 -21.55
C GLY A 348 0.63 5.58 -22.12
N ALA A 349 1.82 5.66 -22.74
CA ALA A 349 2.51 4.46 -23.22
C ALA A 349 2.76 3.46 -22.08
N PRO A 350 2.65 2.14 -22.35
CA PRO A 350 2.89 1.12 -21.33
C PRO A 350 4.36 1.05 -20.92
N VAL A 351 4.60 1.02 -19.61
CA VAL A 351 5.91 0.74 -19.01
C VAL A 351 5.90 -0.69 -18.47
N THR A 352 6.83 -1.52 -18.93
CA THR A 352 6.89 -2.96 -18.59
C THR A 352 8.03 -3.29 -17.65
N PHE A 353 7.76 -4.11 -16.63
CA PHE A 353 8.78 -4.64 -15.74
C PHE A 353 9.33 -5.97 -16.26
N SER A 354 10.46 -5.92 -16.98
CA SER A 354 11.06 -7.07 -17.69
C SER A 354 11.39 -8.29 -16.80
N GLU A 355 11.77 -8.10 -15.55
CA GLU A 355 12.03 -9.19 -14.61
C GLU A 355 10.74 -9.93 -14.20
N ALA A 356 9.63 -9.21 -14.05
CA ALA A 356 8.33 -9.81 -13.76
C ALA A 356 7.87 -10.68 -14.94
N LEU A 357 8.12 -10.25 -16.18
CA LEU A 357 7.83 -11.02 -17.40
C LEU A 357 8.72 -12.26 -17.53
N LYS A 358 10.01 -12.17 -17.25
CA LYS A 358 10.93 -13.33 -17.28
C LYS A 358 10.55 -14.41 -16.28
N ARG A 359 10.10 -14.05 -15.09
CA ARG A 359 9.58 -15.01 -14.08
C ARG A 359 8.23 -15.61 -14.49
N ALA A 360 7.38 -14.86 -15.21
CA ALA A 360 6.11 -15.34 -15.76
C ALA A 360 6.33 -16.41 -16.84
N GLY A 361 7.18 -16.11 -17.83
CA GLY A 361 7.49 -17.05 -18.92
C GLY A 361 8.16 -18.37 -18.47
N ARG A 362 8.97 -18.33 -17.41
CA ARG A 362 9.57 -19.56 -16.85
C ARG A 362 8.53 -20.49 -16.18
N LYS A 363 7.46 -19.95 -15.60
CA LYS A 363 6.40 -20.78 -14.98
C LYS A 363 5.45 -21.37 -16.00
N GLU A 364 5.15 -20.66 -17.10
CA GLU A 364 4.31 -21.19 -18.18
C GLU A 364 5.02 -22.34 -18.96
N VAL A 365 6.33 -22.26 -19.14
CA VAL A 365 7.12 -23.33 -19.78
C VAL A 365 7.24 -24.56 -18.87
N LEU A 366 7.15 -24.43 -17.56
CA LEU A 366 7.19 -25.55 -16.60
C LEU A 366 5.79 -26.14 -16.29
N GLY A 367 4.72 -25.48 -16.68
CA GLY A 367 3.31 -25.91 -16.42
C GLY A 367 2.60 -26.55 -17.63
N GLY A 368 3.17 -26.50 -18.83
CA GLY A 368 2.59 -27.03 -20.05
C GLY A 368 3.34 -28.26 -20.56
N GLN A 369 3.06 -29.43 -20.01
CA GLN A 369 3.30 -30.65 -20.81
C GLN A 369 2.15 -30.77 -21.84
N PRO A 370 2.44 -30.77 -23.14
CA PRO A 370 1.44 -31.15 -24.13
C PRO A 370 1.17 -32.63 -23.94
N ASN A 371 -0.09 -32.99 -23.72
CA ASN A 371 -0.56 -34.37 -23.82
C ASN A 371 -0.14 -34.91 -25.20
N ALA A 372 0.74 -35.88 -25.18
CA ALA A 372 1.12 -36.63 -26.35
C ALA A 372 -0.13 -37.27 -26.96
N VAL A 373 -0.52 -36.83 -28.15
CA VAL A 373 -1.52 -37.50 -28.99
C VAL A 373 -0.83 -38.75 -29.52
N ASP A 374 -1.32 -39.90 -29.12
CA ASP A 374 -0.94 -41.24 -29.61
C ASP A 374 -1.28 -41.37 -31.12
N PRO A 375 -0.31 -41.63 -32.00
CA PRO A 375 -0.57 -41.76 -33.43
C PRO A 375 -0.80 -43.23 -33.84
N THR A 376 -1.84 -43.88 -33.28
CA THR A 376 -2.27 -45.21 -33.78
C THR A 376 -3.79 -45.33 -33.82
N THR A 377 -4.38 -44.82 -34.89
CA THR A 377 -5.54 -45.47 -35.52
C THR A 377 -5.64 -44.97 -36.98
N SER A 378 -4.95 -45.68 -37.85
CA SER A 378 -5.27 -45.71 -39.26
C SER A 378 -6.46 -46.63 -39.49
N GLY A 379 -7.45 -46.18 -40.23
CA GLY A 379 -8.58 -47.07 -40.58
C GLY A 379 -9.63 -46.42 -41.50
N ARG A 380 -9.31 -46.32 -42.76
CA ARG A 380 -10.19 -46.60 -43.96
C ARG A 380 -11.55 -45.90 -44.12
N ASN A 381 -11.57 -45.14 -45.22
CA ASN A 381 -12.58 -45.16 -46.33
C ASN A 381 -14.08 -45.05 -46.01
N SER A 382 -14.73 -44.05 -46.56
CA SER A 382 -15.44 -44.23 -47.85
C SER A 382 -16.05 -42.90 -48.33
N ILE A 383 -15.83 -42.65 -49.60
CA ILE A 383 -16.51 -41.73 -50.51
C ILE A 383 -17.99 -42.10 -50.54
N ILE A 384 -18.92 -41.16 -50.64
CA ILE A 384 -20.05 -41.08 -51.63
C ILE A 384 -21.01 -39.97 -51.14
N GLU A 385 -21.23 -39.04 -52.09
CA GLU A 385 -22.27 -38.05 -52.40
C GLU A 385 -22.35 -36.80 -51.52
#